data_bfce671c127fcd1f7b49f5d204875fe5
#
_entry.id   bfce671c127fcd1f7b49f5d204875fe5
#
_cell.length_a   1.000
_cell.length_b   1.000
_cell.length_c   1.000
_cell.angle_alpha   90.00
_cell.angle_beta   90.00
_cell.angle_gamma   90.00
#
_symmetry.space_group_name_H-M   'P 1'
#
loop_
_entity.id
_entity.type
_entity.pdbx_description
1 polymer ?
#
loop_
_entity_poly.entity_id
_entity_poly.type
_entity_poly.pdbx_seq_one_letter_code
_entity_poly.pdbx_strand_id
1 'polypeptide(L)'
;MISPRRVAGAVITILAVLISVWDKLAGIDFSHLSVIFAVLAGAFVGVQRALNGQINEFSDESYATSLLNFITGTTFLILFIGTLVLTGRNQLQQLPVGPWWIYTGGVIGVIYIAFTALIVQHLGVLTFTLFSVGGQLFGSLLLDLYLPSEGITVSWYLVSGIAMTYLGVIVGGVRQSRRARI
;
A
#
# COMPACT_ATOMS: atom_id res chain seq x y z
N MET A 1 6.97 3.21 23.10
CA MET A 1 6.10 2.13 23.61
C MET A 1 4.86 2.02 22.73
N ILE A 2 4.53 0.82 22.27
CA ILE A 2 3.33 0.57 21.45
C ILE A 2 2.13 0.56 22.41
N SER A 3 1.16 1.43 22.20
CA SER A 3 -0.02 1.48 23.07
C SER A 3 -1.00 0.34 22.73
N PRO A 4 -1.69 -0.26 23.73
CA PRO A 4 -2.62 -1.35 23.48
C PRO A 4 -3.76 -0.96 22.52
N ARG A 5 -4.15 0.31 22.49
CA ARG A 5 -5.14 0.84 21.54
C ARG A 5 -4.67 0.77 20.09
N ARG A 6 -3.38 1.05 19.82
CA ARG A 6 -2.81 0.95 18.47
C ARG A 6 -2.77 -0.50 17.99
N VAL A 7 -2.45 -1.43 18.89
CA VAL A 7 -2.49 -2.86 18.57
C VAL A 7 -3.93 -3.30 18.29
N ALA A 8 -4.88 -2.91 19.12
CA ALA A 8 -6.29 -3.21 18.92
C ALA A 8 -6.80 -2.65 17.56
N GLY A 9 -6.48 -1.39 17.24
CA GLY A 9 -6.83 -0.79 15.96
C GLY A 9 -6.24 -1.56 14.77
N ALA A 10 -4.97 -1.96 14.86
CA ALA A 10 -4.33 -2.77 13.82
C ALA A 10 -5.00 -4.14 13.65
N VAL A 11 -5.31 -4.83 14.75
CA VAL A 11 -6.00 -6.14 14.72
C VAL A 11 -7.39 -5.99 14.09
N ILE A 12 -8.17 -4.99 14.50
CA ILE A 12 -9.50 -4.72 13.92
C ILE A 12 -9.38 -4.48 12.42
N THR A 13 -8.39 -3.70 11.97
CA THR A 13 -8.18 -3.43 10.54
C THR A 13 -7.79 -4.68 9.77
N ILE A 14 -6.93 -5.55 10.33
CA ILE A 14 -6.58 -6.83 9.70
C ILE A 14 -7.83 -7.71 9.54
N LEU A 15 -8.65 -7.82 10.59
CA LEU A 15 -9.91 -8.57 10.53
C LEU A 15 -10.88 -7.95 9.51
N ALA A 16 -10.96 -6.62 9.45
CA ALA A 16 -11.79 -5.90 8.50
C ALA A 16 -11.39 -6.21 7.04
N VAL A 17 -10.09 -6.22 6.73
CA VAL A 17 -9.59 -6.58 5.40
C VAL A 17 -9.90 -8.04 5.07
N LEU A 18 -9.72 -8.96 5.99
CA LEU A 18 -10.06 -10.38 5.79
C LEU A 18 -11.55 -10.57 5.51
N ILE A 19 -12.42 -9.84 6.21
CA ILE A 19 -13.87 -9.87 5.98
C ILE A 19 -14.19 -9.27 4.61
N SER A 20 -13.59 -8.15 4.22
CA SER A 20 -13.87 -7.46 2.96
C SER A 20 -13.59 -8.29 1.71
N VAL A 21 -12.69 -9.27 1.81
CA VAL A 21 -12.29 -10.14 0.69
C VAL A 21 -12.75 -11.59 0.87
N TRP A 22 -13.56 -11.87 1.90
CA TRP A 22 -13.93 -13.22 2.31
C TRP A 22 -14.61 -14.03 1.21
N ASP A 23 -15.54 -13.42 0.50
CA ASP A 23 -16.25 -14.04 -0.64
C ASP A 23 -15.31 -14.40 -1.79
N LYS A 24 -14.29 -13.58 -2.01
CA LYS A 24 -13.26 -13.84 -3.04
C LYS A 24 -12.30 -14.94 -2.59
N LEU A 25 -11.99 -15.00 -1.30
CA LEU A 25 -11.11 -16.01 -0.73
C LEU A 25 -11.74 -17.41 -0.74
N ALA A 26 -13.05 -17.51 -0.52
CA ALA A 26 -13.76 -18.78 -0.45
C ALA A 26 -13.82 -19.55 -1.79
N GLY A 27 -13.58 -18.86 -2.93
CA GLY A 27 -13.60 -19.45 -4.27
C GLY A 27 -12.24 -19.74 -4.91
N ILE A 28 -11.14 -19.50 -4.20
CA ILE A 28 -9.78 -19.65 -4.77
C ILE A 28 -8.98 -20.67 -3.97
N ASP A 29 -8.39 -21.66 -4.67
CA ASP A 29 -7.38 -22.53 -4.08
C ASP A 29 -6.10 -21.74 -3.80
N PHE A 30 -5.96 -21.27 -2.55
CA PHE A 30 -4.75 -20.55 -2.12
C PHE A 30 -3.55 -21.48 -2.00
N SER A 31 -2.54 -21.25 -2.80
CA SER A 31 -1.22 -21.78 -2.50
C SER A 31 -0.68 -21.16 -1.21
N HIS A 32 -0.30 -21.97 -0.23
CA HIS A 32 0.36 -21.50 1.00
C HIS A 32 1.56 -20.59 0.70
N LEU A 33 2.26 -20.85 -0.40
CA LEU A 33 3.38 -20.05 -0.87
C LEU A 33 2.95 -18.63 -1.24
N SER A 34 1.82 -18.47 -1.93
CA SER A 34 1.28 -17.16 -2.30
C SER A 34 0.91 -16.32 -1.07
N VAL A 35 0.37 -16.94 -0.03
CA VAL A 35 0.05 -16.26 1.24
C VAL A 35 1.34 -15.79 1.93
N ILE A 36 2.37 -16.64 1.99
CA ILE A 36 3.67 -16.27 2.57
C ILE A 36 4.28 -15.08 1.82
N PHE A 37 4.31 -15.12 0.49
CA PHE A 37 4.81 -14.00 -0.31
C PHE A 37 4.00 -12.71 -0.11
N ALA A 38 2.68 -12.79 -0.01
CA ALA A 38 1.85 -11.63 0.26
C ALA A 38 2.15 -10.99 1.64
N VAL A 39 2.33 -11.81 2.68
CA VAL A 39 2.69 -11.34 4.02
C VAL A 39 4.08 -10.69 4.01
N LEU A 40 5.07 -11.31 3.37
CA LEU A 40 6.41 -10.76 3.25
C LEU A 40 6.41 -9.44 2.48
N ALA A 41 5.68 -9.36 1.36
CA ALA A 41 5.55 -8.14 0.58
C ALA A 41 4.94 -7.00 1.43
N GLY A 42 3.88 -7.30 2.21
CA GLY A 42 3.29 -6.33 3.14
C GLY A 42 4.27 -5.86 4.21
N ALA A 43 5.07 -6.76 4.78
CA ALA A 43 6.11 -6.41 5.74
C ALA A 43 7.17 -5.49 5.13
N PHE A 44 7.65 -5.78 3.92
CA PHE A 44 8.61 -4.93 3.21
C PHE A 44 8.04 -3.54 2.89
N VAL A 45 6.77 -3.45 2.49
CA VAL A 45 6.10 -2.14 2.29
C VAL A 45 6.04 -1.35 3.60
N GLY A 46 5.79 -2.02 4.74
CA GLY A 46 5.82 -1.37 6.05
C GLY A 46 7.20 -0.80 6.40
N VAL A 47 8.26 -1.57 6.17
CA VAL A 47 9.67 -1.14 6.37
C VAL A 47 10.01 0.03 5.42
N GLN A 48 9.65 -0.09 4.14
CA GLN A 48 9.87 0.98 3.16
C GLN A 48 9.22 2.30 3.59
N ARG A 49 7.97 2.26 4.06
CA ARG A 49 7.27 3.45 4.55
C ARG A 49 7.98 4.08 5.76
N ALA A 50 8.49 3.25 6.67
CA ALA A 50 9.23 3.73 7.83
C ALA A 50 10.55 4.41 7.41
N LEU A 51 11.30 3.80 6.50
CA LEU A 51 12.54 4.36 5.96
C LEU A 51 12.29 5.67 5.20
N ASN A 52 11.25 5.71 4.35
CA ASN A 52 10.89 6.93 3.63
C ASN A 52 10.53 8.08 4.57
N GLY A 53 9.82 7.78 5.67
CA GLY A 53 9.54 8.78 6.70
C GLY A 53 10.80 9.31 7.36
N GLN A 54 11.79 8.44 7.66
CA GLN A 54 13.08 8.84 8.23
C GLN A 54 13.92 9.66 7.23
N ILE A 55 14.01 9.22 5.98
CA ILE A 55 14.75 9.96 4.94
C ILE A 55 14.15 11.36 4.77
N ASN A 56 12.82 11.47 4.76
CA ASN A 56 12.15 12.76 4.65
C ASN A 56 12.41 13.65 5.87
N GLU A 57 12.49 13.07 7.07
CA GLU A 57 12.83 13.81 8.30
C GLU A 57 14.28 14.36 8.26
N PHE A 58 15.21 13.61 7.68
CA PHE A 58 16.61 14.03 7.54
C PHE A 58 16.85 15.02 6.40
N SER A 59 16.19 14.84 5.26
CA SER A 59 16.39 15.67 4.06
C SER A 59 15.57 16.94 4.09
N ASP A 60 14.48 16.97 4.89
CA ASP A 60 13.44 18.00 4.90
C ASP A 60 12.79 18.21 3.51
N GLU A 61 12.98 17.23 2.60
CA GLU A 61 12.48 17.28 1.22
C GLU A 61 11.79 15.97 0.81
N SER A 62 10.47 16.00 0.68
CA SER A 62 9.69 14.82 0.29
C SER A 62 9.98 14.33 -1.14
N TYR A 63 10.37 15.25 -2.04
CA TYR A 63 10.74 14.90 -3.40
C TYR A 63 12.08 14.16 -3.47
N ALA A 64 13.05 14.48 -2.61
CA ALA A 64 14.31 13.77 -2.52
C ALA A 64 14.07 12.30 -2.12
N THR A 65 13.17 12.06 -1.16
CA THR A 65 12.75 10.71 -0.77
C THR A 65 12.12 9.95 -1.94
N SER A 66 11.22 10.59 -2.67
CA SER A 66 10.60 9.99 -3.84
C SER A 66 11.61 9.67 -4.94
N LEU A 67 12.49 10.62 -5.26
CA LEU A 67 13.55 10.44 -6.25
C LEU A 67 14.46 9.26 -5.91
N LEU A 68 14.90 9.15 -4.65
CA LEU A 68 15.73 8.04 -4.18
C LEU A 68 15.03 6.68 -4.37
N ASN A 69 13.74 6.58 -4.03
CA ASN A 69 12.96 5.37 -4.24
C ASN A 69 12.90 4.97 -5.72
N PHE A 70 12.66 5.94 -6.61
CA PHE A 70 12.56 5.64 -8.05
C PHE A 70 13.92 5.28 -8.64
N ILE A 71 15.01 5.96 -8.27
CA ILE A 71 16.36 5.61 -8.73
C ILE A 71 16.72 4.20 -8.27
N THR A 72 16.58 3.90 -6.99
CA THR A 72 16.95 2.58 -6.45
C THR A 72 16.07 1.47 -7.02
N GLY A 73 14.75 1.68 -7.09
CA GLY A 73 13.82 0.71 -7.64
C GLY A 73 14.04 0.46 -9.13
N THR A 74 14.23 1.51 -9.91
CA THR A 74 14.50 1.40 -11.36
C THR A 74 15.85 0.72 -11.62
N THR A 75 16.88 1.09 -10.87
CA THR A 75 18.20 0.44 -10.98
C THR A 75 18.10 -1.05 -10.68
N PHE A 76 17.40 -1.41 -9.60
CA PHE A 76 17.18 -2.81 -9.26
C PHE A 76 16.45 -3.56 -10.39
N LEU A 77 15.37 -2.99 -10.94
CA LEU A 77 14.60 -3.62 -12.02
C LEU A 77 15.44 -3.77 -13.28
N ILE A 78 16.24 -2.77 -13.67
CA ILE A 78 17.13 -2.86 -14.84
C ILE A 78 18.14 -3.98 -14.66
N LEU A 79 18.79 -4.06 -13.50
CA LEU A 79 19.76 -5.11 -13.20
C LEU A 79 19.09 -6.50 -13.17
N PHE A 80 17.92 -6.61 -12.55
CA PHE A 80 17.18 -7.87 -12.44
C PHE A 80 16.70 -8.37 -13.81
N ILE A 81 16.02 -7.51 -14.58
CA ILE A 81 15.54 -7.87 -15.92
C ILE A 81 16.74 -8.13 -16.86
N GLY A 82 17.78 -7.30 -16.77
CA GLY A 82 19.01 -7.47 -17.54
C GLY A 82 19.64 -8.84 -17.30
N THR A 83 19.74 -9.30 -16.06
CA THR A 83 20.25 -10.64 -15.75
C THR A 83 19.36 -11.76 -16.30
N LEU A 84 18.04 -11.61 -16.24
CA LEU A 84 17.10 -12.60 -16.81
C LEU A 84 17.21 -12.69 -18.32
N VAL A 85 17.38 -11.56 -19.00
CA VAL A 85 17.57 -11.52 -20.46
C VAL A 85 18.92 -12.14 -20.87
N LEU A 86 20.01 -11.73 -20.18
CA LEU A 86 21.34 -12.23 -20.47
C LEU A 86 21.48 -13.75 -20.21
N THR A 87 20.74 -14.28 -19.24
CA THR A 87 20.70 -15.72 -18.94
C THR A 87 19.72 -16.50 -19.84
N GLY A 88 19.08 -15.84 -20.80
CA GLY A 88 18.11 -16.46 -21.72
C GLY A 88 16.81 -16.92 -21.05
N ARG A 89 16.57 -16.53 -19.79
CA ARG A 89 15.38 -16.91 -19.03
C ARG A 89 14.14 -16.06 -19.34
N ASN A 90 14.34 -14.91 -19.96
CA ASN A 90 13.25 -14.02 -20.37
C ASN A 90 13.59 -13.34 -21.70
N GLN A 91 12.55 -13.02 -22.46
CA GLN A 91 12.66 -12.20 -23.66
C GLN A 91 11.94 -10.88 -23.41
N LEU A 92 12.55 -9.77 -23.87
CA LEU A 92 11.88 -8.48 -23.81
C LEU A 92 10.68 -8.50 -24.76
N GLN A 93 9.49 -8.45 -24.19
CA GLN A 93 8.26 -8.30 -24.97
C GLN A 93 8.11 -6.86 -25.42
N GLN A 94 7.45 -6.68 -26.56
CA GLN A 94 7.07 -5.34 -27.00
C GLN A 94 6.14 -4.67 -25.97
N LEU A 95 6.30 -3.36 -25.81
CA LEU A 95 5.40 -2.61 -24.95
C LEU A 95 3.95 -2.75 -25.42
N PRO A 96 3.00 -2.97 -24.53
CA PRO A 96 1.60 -3.10 -24.90
C PRO A 96 1.12 -1.83 -25.62
N VAL A 97 0.50 -1.99 -26.77
CA VAL A 97 -0.12 -0.87 -27.50
C VAL A 97 -1.43 -0.53 -26.80
N GLY A 98 -1.53 0.69 -26.32
CA GLY A 98 -2.70 1.15 -25.59
C GLY A 98 -2.74 2.68 -25.45
N PRO A 99 -3.80 3.21 -24.81
CA PRO A 99 -3.92 4.64 -24.60
C PRO A 99 -2.78 5.14 -23.70
N TRP A 100 -2.35 6.39 -23.92
CA TRP A 100 -1.16 6.98 -23.28
C TRP A 100 -1.17 6.95 -21.74
N TRP A 101 -2.35 6.92 -21.13
CA TRP A 101 -2.47 6.90 -19.64
C TRP A 101 -1.97 5.62 -18.99
N ILE A 102 -1.82 4.51 -19.72
CA ILE A 102 -1.24 3.28 -19.15
C ILE A 102 0.22 3.47 -18.71
N TYR A 103 0.89 4.49 -19.24
CA TYR A 103 2.28 4.83 -18.92
C TYR A 103 2.42 5.89 -17.82
N THR A 104 1.30 6.44 -17.30
CA THR A 104 1.34 7.50 -16.28
C THR A 104 1.61 7.01 -14.86
N GLY A 105 1.63 5.69 -14.64
CA GLY A 105 1.82 5.10 -13.32
C GLY A 105 3.07 5.59 -12.59
N GLY A 106 4.17 5.80 -13.32
CA GLY A 106 5.41 6.34 -12.74
C GLY A 106 5.22 7.75 -12.15
N VAL A 107 4.54 8.65 -12.87
CA VAL A 107 4.28 10.02 -12.42
C VAL A 107 3.38 10.02 -11.19
N ILE A 108 2.31 9.23 -11.21
CA ILE A 108 1.40 9.07 -10.07
C ILE A 108 2.17 8.50 -8.87
N GLY A 109 3.06 7.53 -9.12
CA GLY A 109 3.90 6.92 -8.09
C GLY A 109 4.84 7.91 -7.42
N VAL A 110 5.48 8.83 -8.16
CA VAL A 110 6.34 9.90 -7.61
C VAL A 110 5.54 10.75 -6.63
N ILE A 111 4.38 11.24 -7.06
CA ILE A 111 3.50 12.06 -6.24
C ILE A 111 3.06 11.28 -4.98
N TYR A 112 2.64 10.03 -5.15
CA TYR A 112 2.19 9.18 -4.04
C TYR A 112 3.30 8.97 -3.00
N ILE A 113 4.53 8.66 -3.41
CA ILE A 113 5.64 8.42 -2.48
C ILE A 113 6.02 9.70 -1.76
N ALA A 114 6.09 10.86 -2.46
CA ALA A 114 6.38 12.14 -1.85
C ALA A 114 5.35 12.50 -0.77
N PHE A 115 4.05 12.39 -1.07
CA PHE A 115 2.99 12.61 -0.08
C PHE A 115 3.05 11.60 1.08
N THR A 116 3.31 10.33 0.78
CA THR A 116 3.44 9.30 1.81
C THR A 116 4.57 9.62 2.78
N ALA A 117 5.74 9.99 2.26
CA ALA A 117 6.90 10.34 3.08
C ALA A 117 6.61 11.54 3.99
N LEU A 118 5.99 12.59 3.43
CA LEU A 118 5.59 13.77 4.18
C LEU A 118 4.58 13.45 5.29
N ILE A 119 3.58 12.65 5.01
CA ILE A 119 2.51 12.36 5.97
C ILE A 119 3.00 11.40 7.06
N VAL A 120 3.80 10.38 6.68
CA VAL A 120 4.29 9.36 7.63
C VAL A 120 5.16 9.97 8.73
N GLN A 121 5.99 10.98 8.43
CA GLN A 121 6.81 11.65 9.45
C GLN A 121 5.94 12.34 10.52
N HIS A 122 4.74 12.84 10.15
CA HIS A 122 3.85 13.53 11.08
C HIS A 122 2.89 12.59 11.82
N LEU A 123 2.28 11.65 11.11
CA LEU A 123 1.28 10.73 11.66
C LEU A 123 1.88 9.42 12.21
N GLY A 124 3.06 9.05 11.73
CA GLY A 124 3.68 7.75 11.95
C GLY A 124 3.12 6.65 11.03
N VAL A 125 3.94 5.62 10.81
CA VAL A 125 3.68 4.54 9.84
C VAL A 125 2.35 3.83 10.09
N LEU A 126 2.05 3.48 11.34
CA LEU A 126 0.83 2.73 11.66
C LEU A 126 -0.42 3.53 11.34
N THR A 127 -0.50 4.78 11.82
CA THR A 127 -1.68 5.63 11.60
C THR A 127 -1.89 5.89 10.10
N PHE A 128 -0.80 6.23 9.39
CA PHE A 128 -0.86 6.42 7.94
C PHE A 128 -1.34 5.16 7.22
N THR A 129 -0.82 3.97 7.60
CA THR A 129 -1.22 2.71 6.96
C THR A 129 -2.69 2.40 7.17
N LEU A 130 -3.23 2.62 8.38
CA LEU A 130 -4.65 2.42 8.66
C LEU A 130 -5.54 3.32 7.79
N PHE A 131 -5.21 4.61 7.68
CA PHE A 131 -5.93 5.55 6.80
C PHE A 131 -5.78 5.19 5.32
N SER A 132 -4.58 4.78 4.90
CA SER A 132 -4.32 4.37 3.51
C SER A 132 -5.15 3.15 3.11
N VAL A 133 -5.23 2.12 3.97
CA VAL A 133 -6.05 0.92 3.72
C VAL A 133 -7.53 1.29 3.66
N GLY A 134 -8.02 2.10 4.61
CA GLY A 134 -9.41 2.58 4.60
C GLY A 134 -9.73 3.36 3.32
N GLY A 135 -8.83 4.26 2.91
CA GLY A 135 -8.98 5.04 1.68
C GLY A 135 -8.97 4.18 0.41
N GLN A 136 -8.12 3.16 0.35
CA GLN A 136 -8.05 2.22 -0.77
C GLN A 136 -9.34 1.40 -0.89
N LEU A 137 -9.86 0.87 0.22
CA LEU A 137 -11.12 0.12 0.23
C LEU A 137 -12.30 1.01 -0.17
N PHE A 138 -12.36 2.23 0.36
CA PHE A 138 -13.40 3.18 -0.01
C PHE A 138 -13.31 3.60 -1.48
N GLY A 139 -12.10 3.90 -1.97
CA GLY A 139 -11.85 4.22 -3.38
C GLY A 139 -12.22 3.07 -4.32
N SER A 140 -11.89 1.83 -3.95
CA SER A 140 -12.30 0.63 -4.68
C SER A 140 -13.83 0.52 -4.77
N LEU A 141 -14.54 0.70 -3.65
CA LEU A 141 -15.99 0.68 -3.63
C LEU A 141 -16.60 1.75 -4.56
N LEU A 142 -16.04 2.96 -4.55
CA LEU A 142 -16.51 4.02 -5.45
C LEU A 142 -16.29 3.65 -6.92
N LEU A 143 -15.13 3.09 -7.25
CA LEU A 143 -14.84 2.65 -8.61
C LEU A 143 -15.79 1.52 -9.05
N ASP A 144 -16.04 0.55 -8.19
CA ASP A 144 -16.98 -0.55 -8.48
C ASP A 144 -18.42 -0.06 -8.70
N LEU A 145 -18.80 1.04 -8.04
CA LEU A 145 -20.13 1.66 -8.22
C LEU A 145 -20.23 2.50 -9.50
N TYR A 146 -19.17 3.23 -9.87
CA TYR A 146 -19.18 4.12 -11.05
C TYR A 146 -18.78 3.42 -12.34
N LEU A 147 -17.92 2.40 -12.25
CA LEU A 147 -17.40 1.63 -13.37
C LEU A 147 -17.61 0.14 -13.09
N PRO A 148 -18.88 -0.33 -13.08
CA PRO A 148 -19.14 -1.73 -12.81
C PRO A 148 -18.50 -2.58 -13.89
N SER A 149 -17.50 -3.37 -13.50
CA SER A 149 -16.88 -4.38 -14.37
C SER A 149 -17.76 -5.63 -14.39
N GLU A 150 -17.90 -6.26 -15.55
CA GLU A 150 -18.67 -7.50 -15.68
C GLU A 150 -18.19 -8.56 -14.67
N GLY A 151 -19.11 -9.03 -13.82
CA GLY A 151 -18.82 -10.05 -12.81
C GLY A 151 -18.40 -9.54 -11.44
N ILE A 152 -18.26 -8.21 -11.23
CA ILE A 152 -17.98 -7.63 -9.92
C ILE A 152 -19.30 -7.14 -9.31
N THR A 153 -19.81 -7.86 -8.31
CA THR A 153 -20.92 -7.40 -7.49
C THR A 153 -20.39 -6.78 -6.21
N VAL A 154 -20.94 -5.62 -5.82
CA VAL A 154 -20.63 -5.01 -4.53
C VAL A 154 -21.16 -5.95 -3.44
N SER A 155 -20.23 -6.62 -2.76
CA SER A 155 -20.55 -7.59 -1.72
C SER A 155 -20.80 -6.87 -0.39
N TRP A 156 -21.72 -7.41 0.41
CA TRP A 156 -21.92 -7.00 1.81
C TRP A 156 -20.62 -7.14 2.63
N TYR A 157 -19.78 -8.11 2.30
CA TYR A 157 -18.46 -8.29 2.93
C TYR A 157 -17.55 -7.09 2.70
N LEU A 158 -17.52 -6.53 1.48
CA LEU A 158 -16.74 -5.34 1.17
C LEU A 158 -17.22 -4.14 2.01
N VAL A 159 -18.54 -3.88 2.04
CA VAL A 159 -19.10 -2.75 2.78
C VAL A 159 -18.84 -2.87 4.28
N SER A 160 -19.06 -4.06 4.85
CA SER A 160 -18.81 -4.32 6.27
C SER A 160 -17.32 -4.20 6.62
N GLY A 161 -16.43 -4.69 5.75
CA GLY A 161 -14.99 -4.55 5.89
C GLY A 161 -14.52 -3.09 5.90
N ILE A 162 -15.09 -2.25 5.02
CA ILE A 162 -14.81 -0.80 5.02
C ILE A 162 -15.24 -0.18 6.35
N ALA A 163 -16.47 -0.43 6.80
CA ALA A 163 -16.96 0.10 8.07
C ALA A 163 -16.08 -0.32 9.25
N MET A 164 -15.70 -1.60 9.32
CA MET A 164 -14.78 -2.11 10.35
C MET A 164 -13.38 -1.50 10.23
N THR A 165 -12.87 -1.23 9.04
CA THR A 165 -11.58 -0.56 8.86
C THR A 165 -11.59 0.82 9.49
N TYR A 166 -12.64 1.61 9.26
CA TYR A 166 -12.78 2.92 9.90
C TYR A 166 -12.92 2.82 11.42
N LEU A 167 -13.62 1.81 11.94
CA LEU A 167 -13.66 1.53 13.39
C LEU A 167 -12.24 1.23 13.92
N GLY A 168 -11.46 0.43 13.20
CA GLY A 168 -10.06 0.15 13.55
C GLY A 168 -9.21 1.42 13.60
N VAL A 169 -9.39 2.34 12.65
CA VAL A 169 -8.72 3.65 12.62
C VAL A 169 -9.10 4.49 13.86
N ILE A 170 -10.38 4.56 14.20
CA ILE A 170 -10.88 5.33 15.34
C ILE A 170 -10.36 4.74 16.66
N VAL A 171 -10.41 3.42 16.83
CA VAL A 171 -9.91 2.72 18.02
C VAL A 171 -8.39 2.85 18.15
N GLY A 172 -7.67 2.75 17.03
CA GLY A 172 -6.21 2.92 16.98
C GLY A 172 -5.74 4.30 17.43
N GLY A 173 -6.62 5.28 17.36
CA GLY A 173 -6.50 6.63 17.92
C GLY A 173 -5.47 7.51 17.20
N VAL A 174 -5.95 8.63 16.66
CA VAL A 174 -5.11 9.74 16.16
C VAL A 174 -4.64 10.57 17.36
N ARG A 175 -3.85 10.02 18.25
CA ARG A 175 -3.21 10.83 19.28
C ARG A 175 -1.83 11.22 18.79
N GLN A 176 -1.73 12.39 18.19
CA GLN A 176 -0.46 13.09 18.03
C GLN A 176 0.27 13.07 19.37
N SER A 177 1.35 12.30 19.47
CA SER A 177 2.35 12.54 20.48
C SER A 177 2.99 13.87 20.11
N ARG A 178 2.56 14.95 20.76
CA ARG A 178 3.35 16.17 20.84
C ARG A 178 4.68 15.77 21.49
N ARG A 179 5.67 15.37 20.71
CA ARG A 179 7.05 15.46 21.15
C ARG A 179 7.31 16.97 21.26
N ALA A 180 7.37 17.42 22.50
CA ALA A 180 7.91 18.72 22.81
C ALA A 180 9.27 18.84 22.10
N ARG A 181 9.39 19.83 21.23
CA ARG A 181 10.69 20.32 20.79
C ARG A 181 11.34 20.88 22.04
N ILE A 182 12.37 20.22 22.52
CA ILE A 182 13.37 20.81 23.41
C ILE A 182 14.57 21.12 22.53
#